data_716f0f16a8954bae1ea3a39ad48828b1
#
_entry.id   716f0f16a8954bae1ea3a39ad48828b1
#
_cell.length_a   1.000
_cell.length_b   1.000
_cell.length_c   1.000
_cell.angle_alpha   90.00
_cell.angle_beta   90.00
_cell.angle_gamma   90.00
#
_symmetry.space_group_name_H-M   'P 1'
#
loop_
_entity.id
_entity.type
_entity.pdbx_description
1 polymer ?
#
loop_
_entity_poly.entity_id
_entity_poly.type
_entity_poly.pdbx_seq_one_letter_code
_entity_poly.pdbx_strand_id
1 'polypeptide(L)'
;MPTIKDVSIIDSNKAKAVPVKSGFERTICSPSLCGSKNLTVYRRTIVKGKQFDAGGDKDYHLLYVMQGSAKGQIEFNGKSNAAEEGAGVLLVPGESAKLDAKGADLEVLEMVTPKPPAAVEAGLPGGPGYFFNRETLRPLSDASGGRVRRFCAESSVRLLDGSRLTPTNAIQAGEMHYKEGGGSPYHLHKGTDANPDGAAHCYMTFKGRGKVDVGETSQEIEPGTLVYFPPGIPHRLSAHGGTLDYFEIQAWRSFKTTILSKEAASGLKWFYDRTSPSAAPVEWNQS
;
A
#
# COMPACT_ATOMS: atom_id res chain seq x y z
N MET A 1 -17.81 1.45 18.00
CA MET A 1 -16.35 1.66 18.03
C MET A 1 -16.12 3.14 18.23
N PRO A 2 -15.16 3.57 19.05
CA PRO A 2 -14.83 4.98 19.13
C PRO A 2 -14.37 5.45 17.75
N THR A 3 -14.94 6.52 17.26
CA THR A 3 -14.56 7.15 15.97
C THR A 3 -13.44 8.13 16.27
N ILE A 4 -12.27 7.90 15.68
CA ILE A 4 -11.23 8.92 15.65
C ILE A 4 -11.71 9.99 14.67
N LYS A 5 -11.80 11.23 15.11
CA LYS A 5 -12.21 12.35 14.27
C LYS A 5 -11.29 12.47 13.07
N ASP A 6 -11.87 12.70 11.90
CA ASP A 6 -11.19 12.93 10.62
C ASP A 6 -10.42 11.74 10.02
N VAL A 7 -10.56 10.53 10.59
CA VAL A 7 -9.94 9.30 10.08
C VAL A 7 -11.00 8.22 9.88
N SER A 8 -10.94 7.50 8.77
CA SER A 8 -11.85 6.37 8.52
C SER A 8 -11.20 5.06 8.93
N ILE A 9 -11.85 4.30 9.82
CA ILE A 9 -11.42 2.98 10.25
C ILE A 9 -12.46 1.96 9.80
N ILE A 10 -12.05 1.04 8.98
CA ILE A 10 -12.93 0.09 8.28
C ILE A 10 -12.49 -1.33 8.59
N ASP A 11 -13.40 -2.13 9.12
CA ASP A 11 -13.22 -3.56 9.25
C ASP A 11 -13.56 -4.24 7.92
N SER A 12 -12.55 -4.63 7.16
CA SER A 12 -12.72 -5.26 5.86
C SER A 12 -13.42 -6.63 5.93
N ASN A 13 -13.40 -7.29 7.10
CA ASN A 13 -14.08 -8.56 7.30
C ASN A 13 -15.61 -8.36 7.40
N LYS A 14 -16.05 -7.19 7.87
CA LYS A 14 -17.46 -6.79 7.97
C LYS A 14 -17.96 -5.99 6.76
N ALA A 15 -17.06 -5.55 5.88
CA ALA A 15 -17.46 -4.86 4.66
C ALA A 15 -18.38 -5.74 3.82
N LYS A 16 -19.44 -5.12 3.24
CA LYS A 16 -20.43 -5.83 2.45
C LYS A 16 -19.78 -6.53 1.27
N ALA A 17 -19.91 -7.85 1.21
CA ALA A 17 -19.52 -8.64 0.05
C ALA A 17 -20.56 -8.50 -1.05
N VAL A 18 -20.13 -8.08 -2.23
CA VAL A 18 -20.96 -7.99 -3.43
C VAL A 18 -20.60 -9.15 -4.35
N PRO A 19 -21.55 -9.98 -4.76
CA PRO A 19 -21.27 -11.04 -5.74
C PRO A 19 -20.84 -10.44 -7.08
N VAL A 20 -19.77 -10.98 -7.65
CA VAL A 20 -19.27 -10.68 -9.00
C VAL A 20 -19.04 -11.99 -9.76
N LYS A 21 -18.80 -11.91 -11.09
CA LYS A 21 -18.63 -13.11 -11.94
C LYS A 21 -17.55 -14.07 -11.43
N SER A 22 -16.47 -13.53 -10.86
CA SER A 22 -15.32 -14.29 -10.35
C SER A 22 -15.49 -14.77 -8.90
N GLY A 23 -16.48 -14.28 -8.15
CA GLY A 23 -16.67 -14.57 -6.72
C GLY A 23 -17.28 -13.41 -5.96
N PHE A 24 -16.50 -12.77 -5.09
CA PHE A 24 -16.98 -11.67 -4.24
C PHE A 24 -15.99 -10.50 -4.24
N GLU A 25 -16.56 -9.30 -4.12
CA GLU A 25 -15.81 -8.04 -3.96
C GLU A 25 -16.27 -7.33 -2.69
N ARG A 26 -15.32 -6.76 -1.96
CA ARG A 26 -15.56 -5.81 -0.86
C ARG A 26 -14.79 -4.54 -1.14
N THR A 27 -15.51 -3.44 -1.33
CA THR A 27 -14.86 -2.13 -1.36
C THR A 27 -14.53 -1.73 0.06
N ILE A 28 -13.25 -1.49 0.35
CA ILE A 28 -12.77 -1.19 1.71
C ILE A 28 -12.14 0.21 1.82
N CYS A 29 -11.90 0.88 0.69
CA CYS A 29 -11.61 2.31 0.62
C CYS A 29 -12.13 2.85 -0.70
N SER A 30 -12.75 4.01 -0.70
CA SER A 30 -13.22 4.69 -1.91
C SER A 30 -13.64 6.13 -1.57
N PRO A 31 -13.89 6.98 -2.58
CA PRO A 31 -14.43 8.32 -2.34
C PRO A 31 -15.69 8.33 -1.47
N SER A 32 -16.60 7.38 -1.68
CA SER A 32 -17.86 7.31 -0.94
C SER A 32 -17.74 6.75 0.49
N LEU A 33 -16.71 5.92 0.76
CA LEU A 33 -16.52 5.30 2.08
C LEU A 33 -15.66 6.14 3.02
N CYS A 34 -14.58 6.71 2.52
CA CYS A 34 -13.57 7.37 3.33
C CYS A 34 -13.16 8.75 2.81
N GLY A 35 -13.78 9.23 1.72
CA GLY A 35 -13.41 10.52 1.12
C GLY A 35 -12.10 10.51 0.33
N SER A 36 -11.53 9.33 0.05
CA SER A 36 -10.33 9.23 -0.78
C SER A 36 -10.61 9.77 -2.19
N LYS A 37 -9.81 10.75 -2.66
CA LYS A 37 -10.01 11.35 -3.99
C LYS A 37 -9.43 10.51 -5.11
N ASN A 38 -8.37 9.77 -4.83
CA ASN A 38 -7.50 9.16 -5.83
C ASN A 38 -7.07 7.71 -5.50
N LEU A 39 -7.76 7.05 -4.57
CA LEU A 39 -7.50 5.67 -4.23
C LEU A 39 -8.80 4.90 -3.98
N THR A 40 -8.94 3.76 -4.63
CA THR A 40 -9.95 2.75 -4.28
C THR A 40 -9.24 1.45 -3.93
N VAL A 41 -9.64 0.82 -2.84
CA VAL A 41 -9.09 -0.47 -2.40
C VAL A 41 -10.22 -1.48 -2.32
N TYR A 42 -10.01 -2.60 -3.00
CA TYR A 42 -10.90 -3.74 -2.98
C TYR A 42 -10.22 -4.94 -2.31
N ARG A 43 -10.99 -5.69 -1.55
CA ARG A 43 -10.64 -7.05 -1.17
C ARG A 43 -11.50 -7.99 -1.99
N ARG A 44 -10.87 -8.82 -2.82
CA ARG A 44 -11.53 -9.74 -3.74
C ARG A 44 -11.32 -11.18 -3.31
N THR A 45 -12.39 -11.96 -3.34
CA THR A 45 -12.33 -13.42 -3.27
C THR A 45 -12.61 -13.96 -4.67
N ILE A 46 -11.62 -14.54 -5.32
CA ILE A 46 -11.79 -15.25 -6.59
C ILE A 46 -12.00 -16.72 -6.24
N VAL A 47 -13.22 -17.21 -6.48
CA VAL A 47 -13.62 -18.57 -6.09
C VAL A 47 -12.90 -19.60 -6.96
N LYS A 48 -12.52 -20.72 -6.36
CA LYS A 48 -11.86 -21.85 -7.03
C LYS A 48 -12.52 -22.20 -8.37
N GLY A 49 -11.68 -22.29 -9.42
CA GLY A 49 -12.10 -22.56 -10.79
C GLY A 49 -12.66 -21.35 -11.53
N LYS A 50 -12.62 -20.16 -10.92
CA LYS A 50 -13.00 -18.89 -11.57
C LYS A 50 -11.78 -18.07 -11.94
N GLN A 51 -12.01 -17.13 -12.86
CA GLN A 51 -10.99 -16.19 -13.34
C GLN A 51 -11.46 -14.76 -13.09
N PHE A 52 -10.49 -13.87 -12.87
CA PHE A 52 -10.70 -12.44 -12.72
C PHE A 52 -9.73 -11.71 -13.67
N ASP A 53 -10.28 -10.85 -14.53
CA ASP A 53 -9.54 -9.97 -15.39
C ASP A 53 -9.41 -8.60 -14.71
N ALA A 54 -8.18 -8.12 -14.52
CA ALA A 54 -7.85 -6.85 -13.88
C ALA A 54 -7.22 -5.88 -14.87
N GLY A 55 -7.42 -4.59 -14.68
CA GLY A 55 -6.86 -3.53 -15.53
C GLY A 55 -7.54 -3.44 -16.90
N GLY A 56 -6.79 -3.01 -17.91
CA GLY A 56 -7.29 -2.78 -19.28
C GLY A 56 -8.00 -1.43 -19.45
N ASP A 57 -8.05 -0.63 -18.40
CA ASP A 57 -8.63 0.71 -18.38
C ASP A 57 -7.54 1.81 -18.33
N LYS A 58 -7.92 3.01 -17.94
CA LYS A 58 -7.04 4.18 -17.85
C LYS A 58 -6.33 4.36 -16.49
N ASP A 59 -6.59 3.47 -15.56
CA ASP A 59 -6.13 3.57 -14.18
C ASP A 59 -4.89 2.67 -13.95
N TYR A 60 -4.16 2.92 -12.88
CA TYR A 60 -3.15 2.02 -12.36
C TYR A 60 -3.82 1.01 -11.44
N HIS A 61 -3.44 -0.26 -11.56
CA HIS A 61 -3.87 -1.32 -10.66
C HIS A 61 -2.66 -1.99 -10.03
N LEU A 62 -2.67 -2.13 -8.73
CA LEU A 62 -1.74 -2.97 -8.01
C LEU A 62 -2.52 -4.09 -7.36
N LEU A 63 -2.24 -5.32 -7.78
CA LEU A 63 -2.83 -6.53 -7.21
C LEU A 63 -1.80 -7.23 -6.34
N TYR A 64 -2.24 -7.68 -5.17
CA TYR A 64 -1.43 -8.45 -4.24
C TYR A 64 -2.22 -9.65 -3.74
N VAL A 65 -1.68 -10.84 -3.86
CA VAL A 65 -2.29 -12.09 -3.38
C VAL A 65 -2.03 -12.22 -1.88
N MET A 66 -3.07 -12.02 -1.10
CA MET A 66 -3.05 -12.16 0.37
C MET A 66 -3.11 -13.64 0.80
N GLN A 67 -3.84 -14.45 0.03
CA GLN A 67 -3.92 -15.89 0.19
C GLN A 67 -4.10 -16.52 -1.19
N GLY A 68 -3.30 -17.53 -1.49
CA GLY A 68 -3.30 -18.18 -2.78
C GLY A 68 -2.71 -19.59 -2.73
N SER A 69 -2.43 -20.16 -3.90
CA SER A 69 -1.81 -21.47 -4.01
C SER A 69 -0.86 -21.52 -5.21
N ALA A 70 0.13 -22.43 -5.15
CA ALA A 70 1.05 -22.67 -6.26
C ALA A 70 0.37 -23.15 -7.56
N LYS A 71 -0.90 -23.60 -7.49
CA LYS A 71 -1.71 -23.96 -8.66
C LYS A 71 -2.46 -22.77 -9.25
N GLY A 72 -2.72 -21.72 -8.47
CA GLY A 72 -3.27 -20.47 -8.97
C GLY A 72 -2.29 -19.78 -9.91
N GLN A 73 -2.78 -18.97 -10.82
CA GLN A 73 -1.95 -18.32 -11.84
C GLN A 73 -2.27 -16.84 -11.97
N ILE A 74 -1.24 -16.05 -12.24
CA ILE A 74 -1.32 -14.67 -12.72
C ILE A 74 -0.72 -14.65 -14.12
N GLU A 75 -1.55 -14.44 -15.12
CA GLU A 75 -1.12 -14.27 -16.52
C GLU A 75 -0.94 -12.77 -16.77
N PHE A 76 0.28 -12.38 -17.12
CA PHE A 76 0.64 -11.01 -17.43
C PHE A 76 1.75 -10.96 -18.49
N ASN A 77 1.57 -10.12 -19.51
CA ASN A 77 2.52 -9.95 -20.64
C ASN A 77 2.96 -11.28 -21.27
N GLY A 78 2.00 -12.20 -21.49
CA GLY A 78 2.25 -13.51 -22.11
C GLY A 78 2.97 -14.51 -21.21
N LYS A 79 3.22 -14.18 -19.95
CA LYS A 79 3.82 -15.08 -18.95
C LYS A 79 2.79 -15.48 -17.92
N SER A 80 2.89 -16.74 -17.47
CA SER A 80 2.08 -17.28 -16.38
C SER A 80 2.97 -17.49 -15.16
N ASN A 81 2.57 -16.89 -14.03
CA ASN A 81 3.27 -16.96 -12.75
C ASN A 81 2.35 -17.56 -11.70
N ALA A 82 2.90 -18.21 -10.68
CA ALA A 82 2.09 -18.74 -9.58
C ALA A 82 1.41 -17.61 -8.79
N ALA A 83 0.12 -17.79 -8.49
CA ALA A 83 -0.65 -16.88 -7.63
C ALA A 83 -0.56 -17.32 -6.16
N GLU A 84 0.66 -17.36 -5.63
CA GLU A 84 0.96 -17.67 -4.24
C GLU A 84 0.79 -16.44 -3.36
N GLU A 85 0.70 -16.64 -2.06
CA GLU A 85 0.75 -15.53 -1.09
C GLU A 85 2.02 -14.71 -1.30
N GLY A 86 1.87 -13.40 -1.42
CA GLY A 86 2.97 -12.47 -1.69
C GLY A 86 3.29 -12.24 -3.17
N ALA A 87 2.64 -12.96 -4.09
CA ALA A 87 2.69 -12.64 -5.51
C ALA A 87 1.84 -11.41 -5.83
N GLY A 88 2.26 -10.63 -6.81
CA GLY A 88 1.48 -9.48 -7.24
C GLY A 88 1.88 -8.94 -8.61
N VAL A 89 1.10 -8.00 -9.10
CA VAL A 89 1.34 -7.34 -10.37
C VAL A 89 0.96 -5.87 -10.30
N LEU A 90 1.84 -5.00 -10.77
CA LEU A 90 1.53 -3.61 -11.08
C LEU A 90 1.15 -3.52 -12.55
N LEU A 91 -0.02 -2.96 -12.84
CA LEU A 91 -0.52 -2.66 -14.17
C LEU A 91 -0.54 -1.15 -14.36
N VAL A 92 0.08 -0.68 -15.43
CA VAL A 92 -0.06 0.72 -15.86
C VAL A 92 -1.28 0.87 -16.77
N PRO A 93 -1.77 2.11 -17.02
CA PRO A 93 -2.93 2.34 -17.88
C PRO A 93 -2.86 1.60 -19.22
N GLY A 94 -3.91 0.85 -19.52
CA GLY A 94 -4.04 0.02 -20.74
C GLY A 94 -3.50 -1.40 -20.62
N GLU A 95 -2.75 -1.73 -19.57
CA GLU A 95 -2.31 -3.10 -19.31
C GLU A 95 -3.36 -3.90 -18.55
N SER A 96 -3.37 -5.21 -18.75
CA SER A 96 -4.27 -6.13 -18.06
C SER A 96 -3.56 -7.39 -17.59
N ALA A 97 -4.10 -7.99 -16.54
CA ALA A 97 -3.69 -9.30 -16.05
C ALA A 97 -4.91 -10.18 -15.81
N LYS A 98 -4.72 -11.49 -15.91
CA LYS A 98 -5.72 -12.48 -15.58
C LYS A 98 -5.27 -13.30 -14.38
N LEU A 99 -6.11 -13.35 -13.36
CA LEU A 99 -5.92 -14.19 -12.19
C LEU A 99 -6.83 -15.42 -12.30
N ASP A 100 -6.25 -16.60 -12.15
CA ASP A 100 -6.97 -17.88 -12.25
C ASP A 100 -6.84 -18.65 -10.92
N ALA A 101 -7.97 -18.86 -10.26
CA ALA A 101 -8.05 -19.53 -8.95
C ALA A 101 -8.03 -21.06 -9.09
N LYS A 102 -6.97 -21.61 -9.70
CA LYS A 102 -6.76 -23.05 -9.79
C LYS A 102 -6.38 -23.64 -8.44
N GLY A 103 -7.08 -24.65 -8.01
CA GLY A 103 -6.75 -25.42 -6.81
C GLY A 103 -7.41 -24.93 -5.53
N ALA A 104 -7.49 -23.64 -5.28
CA ALA A 104 -8.12 -23.02 -4.11
C ALA A 104 -8.66 -21.64 -4.46
N ASP A 105 -9.44 -21.04 -3.57
CA ASP A 105 -9.82 -19.64 -3.66
C ASP A 105 -8.58 -18.76 -3.57
N LEU A 106 -8.62 -17.58 -4.23
CA LEU A 106 -7.61 -16.54 -4.08
C LEU A 106 -8.24 -15.35 -3.33
N GLU A 107 -7.55 -14.89 -2.29
CA GLU A 107 -7.83 -13.60 -1.66
C GLU A 107 -6.85 -12.57 -2.20
N VAL A 108 -7.36 -11.52 -2.82
CA VAL A 108 -6.55 -10.50 -3.49
C VAL A 108 -6.91 -9.12 -2.95
N LEU A 109 -5.88 -8.36 -2.60
CA LEU A 109 -5.98 -6.92 -2.38
C LEU A 109 -5.72 -6.21 -3.70
N GLU A 110 -6.69 -5.48 -4.20
CA GLU A 110 -6.54 -4.66 -5.39
C GLU A 110 -6.62 -3.19 -5.02
N MET A 111 -5.61 -2.44 -5.39
CA MET A 111 -5.48 -1.01 -5.21
C MET A 111 -5.57 -0.34 -6.57
N VAL A 112 -6.55 0.53 -6.75
CA VAL A 112 -6.82 1.24 -8.01
C VAL A 112 -6.62 2.73 -7.79
N THR A 113 -5.84 3.36 -8.65
CA THR A 113 -5.63 4.80 -8.64
C THR A 113 -5.72 5.36 -10.06
N PRO A 114 -6.44 6.48 -10.25
CA PRO A 114 -6.43 7.17 -11.54
C PRO A 114 -5.00 7.56 -11.93
N LYS A 115 -4.76 7.69 -13.23
CA LYS A 115 -3.49 8.24 -13.71
C LYS A 115 -3.28 9.63 -13.10
N PRO A 116 -2.14 9.86 -12.41
CA PRO A 116 -1.90 11.16 -11.79
C PRO A 116 -1.64 12.25 -12.84
N PRO A 117 -1.76 13.53 -12.46
CA PRO A 117 -1.27 14.64 -13.25
C PRO A 117 0.21 14.47 -13.61
N ALA A 118 0.61 14.95 -14.79
CA ALA A 118 2.00 14.85 -15.25
C ALA A 118 3.04 15.41 -14.27
N ALA A 119 2.68 16.44 -13.51
CA ALA A 119 3.54 17.03 -12.49
C ALA A 119 3.89 16.06 -11.36
N VAL A 120 2.99 15.13 -11.02
CA VAL A 120 3.23 14.09 -9.99
C VAL A 120 4.22 13.03 -10.46
N GLU A 121 4.21 12.73 -11.76
CA GLU A 121 5.12 11.76 -12.40
C GLU A 121 6.39 12.42 -12.95
N ALA A 122 6.54 13.73 -12.79
CA ALA A 122 7.68 14.46 -13.33
C ALA A 122 9.01 13.93 -12.77
N GLY A 123 9.97 13.71 -13.68
CA GLY A 123 11.30 13.19 -13.34
C GLY A 123 11.37 11.66 -13.21
N LEU A 124 10.26 10.95 -13.33
CA LEU A 124 10.28 9.49 -13.39
C LEU A 124 10.35 9.01 -14.86
N PRO A 125 11.11 7.92 -15.14
CA PRO A 125 11.29 7.45 -16.50
C PRO A 125 10.02 6.85 -17.13
N GLY A 126 8.99 6.55 -16.31
CA GLY A 126 7.87 5.75 -16.76
C GLY A 126 8.32 4.34 -17.12
N GLY A 127 7.38 3.47 -17.46
CA GLY A 127 7.69 2.12 -17.93
C GLY A 127 6.48 1.19 -17.82
N PRO A 128 6.65 -0.06 -18.32
CA PRO A 128 5.59 -1.05 -18.23
C PRO A 128 5.36 -1.49 -16.79
N GLY A 129 4.19 -2.03 -16.56
CA GLY A 129 3.89 -2.78 -15.35
C GLY A 129 4.77 -4.02 -15.22
N TYR A 130 4.71 -4.65 -14.07
CA TYR A 130 5.56 -5.80 -13.77
C TYR A 130 4.91 -6.76 -12.78
N PHE A 131 5.26 -8.03 -12.91
CA PHE A 131 5.00 -9.05 -11.91
C PHE A 131 6.10 -8.99 -10.83
N PHE A 132 5.74 -9.24 -9.57
CA PHE A 132 6.66 -9.40 -8.46
C PHE A 132 6.22 -10.55 -7.55
N ASN A 133 7.16 -11.08 -6.78
CA ASN A 133 6.88 -11.94 -5.64
C ASN A 133 7.56 -11.35 -4.41
N ARG A 134 6.87 -11.29 -3.29
CA ARG A 134 7.38 -10.79 -2.00
C ARG A 134 8.77 -11.34 -1.66
N GLU A 135 8.98 -12.62 -1.91
CA GLU A 135 10.25 -13.28 -1.56
C GLU A 135 11.42 -12.87 -2.47
N THR A 136 11.14 -12.31 -3.65
CA THR A 136 12.18 -11.77 -4.54
C THR A 136 12.52 -10.30 -4.26
N LEU A 137 11.71 -9.61 -3.45
CA LEU A 137 11.92 -8.22 -3.11
C LEU A 137 12.96 -8.06 -1.99
N ARG A 138 13.89 -7.14 -2.18
CA ARG A 138 14.89 -6.85 -1.16
C ARG A 138 14.23 -6.17 0.04
N PRO A 139 14.31 -6.75 1.25
CA PRO A 139 13.83 -6.09 2.44
C PRO A 139 14.69 -4.88 2.78
N LEU A 140 14.04 -3.80 3.19
CA LEU A 140 14.67 -2.60 3.73
C LEU A 140 14.46 -2.59 5.24
N SER A 141 15.38 -1.99 5.99
CA SER A 141 15.20 -1.72 7.41
C SER A 141 14.89 -0.25 7.59
N ASP A 142 13.90 0.07 8.40
CA ASP A 142 13.72 1.43 8.87
C ASP A 142 14.39 1.67 10.24
N ALA A 143 14.53 2.93 10.63
CA ALA A 143 15.21 3.29 11.87
C ALA A 143 14.41 2.96 13.13
N SER A 144 13.12 2.69 13.02
CA SER A 144 12.24 2.26 14.12
C SER A 144 12.29 0.74 14.35
N GLY A 145 13.21 0.03 13.69
CA GLY A 145 13.39 -1.42 13.82
C GLY A 145 12.40 -2.23 12.99
N GLY A 146 11.65 -1.57 12.11
CA GLY A 146 10.75 -2.24 11.16
C GLY A 146 11.49 -2.82 9.96
N ARG A 147 10.88 -3.81 9.33
CA ARG A 147 11.28 -4.34 8.04
C ARG A 147 10.23 -3.97 7.02
N VAL A 148 10.68 -3.47 5.87
CA VAL A 148 9.82 -2.97 4.80
C VAL A 148 10.13 -3.73 3.51
N ARG A 149 9.10 -4.19 2.81
CA ARG A 149 9.20 -4.68 1.43
C ARG A 149 8.31 -3.84 0.55
N ARG A 150 8.90 -3.03 -0.31
CA ARG A 150 8.15 -2.19 -1.27
C ARG A 150 7.81 -2.98 -2.51
N PHE A 151 6.55 -2.94 -2.93
CA PHE A 151 6.07 -3.55 -4.19
C PHE A 151 6.15 -2.57 -5.34
N CYS A 152 5.86 -1.30 -5.08
CA CYS A 152 6.04 -0.18 -5.99
C CYS A 152 6.31 1.10 -5.19
N ALA A 153 7.03 2.03 -5.77
CA ALA A 153 7.38 3.31 -5.15
C ALA A 153 7.94 4.30 -6.20
N GLU A 154 8.07 5.58 -5.83
CA GLU A 154 8.73 6.63 -6.62
C GLU A 154 10.21 6.35 -6.90
N SER A 155 10.87 5.58 -6.06
CA SER A 155 12.20 5.04 -6.30
C SER A 155 12.10 3.61 -6.80
N SER A 156 13.03 3.18 -7.64
CA SER A 156 13.05 1.81 -8.15
C SER A 156 13.00 0.80 -7.01
N VAL A 157 12.08 -0.14 -7.10
CA VAL A 157 12.03 -1.29 -6.20
C VAL A 157 13.21 -2.19 -6.51
N ARG A 158 13.95 -2.61 -5.49
CA ARG A 158 15.11 -3.49 -5.64
C ARG A 158 14.71 -4.95 -5.42
N LEU A 159 15.18 -5.80 -6.32
CA LEU A 159 15.09 -7.25 -6.17
C LEU A 159 16.34 -7.79 -5.44
N LEU A 160 16.28 -9.03 -4.99
CA LEU A 160 17.40 -9.70 -4.29
C LEU A 160 18.63 -9.85 -5.18
N ASP A 161 18.44 -10.02 -6.50
CA ASP A 161 19.53 -10.11 -7.49
C ASP A 161 20.14 -8.73 -7.85
N GLY A 162 19.66 -7.65 -7.22
CA GLY A 162 20.13 -6.28 -7.44
C GLY A 162 19.44 -5.55 -8.60
N SER A 163 18.62 -6.22 -9.40
CA SER A 163 17.83 -5.58 -10.45
C SER A 163 16.80 -4.61 -9.85
N ARG A 164 16.28 -3.71 -10.69
CA ARG A 164 15.32 -2.68 -10.28
C ARG A 164 14.06 -2.75 -11.14
N LEU A 165 12.93 -2.53 -10.51
CA LEU A 165 11.65 -2.35 -11.17
C LEU A 165 11.39 -0.87 -11.44
N THR A 166 10.59 -0.58 -12.44
CA THR A 166 10.30 0.80 -12.85
C THR A 166 9.60 1.57 -11.72
N PRO A 167 10.08 2.78 -11.36
CA PRO A 167 9.44 3.60 -10.35
C PRO A 167 8.15 4.25 -10.87
N THR A 168 7.22 4.52 -9.94
CA THR A 168 6.01 5.30 -10.20
C THR A 168 5.62 6.12 -8.96
N ASN A 169 5.04 7.29 -9.18
CA ASN A 169 4.37 8.08 -8.14
C ASN A 169 2.85 7.87 -8.14
N ALA A 170 2.30 7.13 -9.10
CA ALA A 170 0.87 6.86 -9.14
C ALA A 170 0.43 6.10 -7.89
N ILE A 171 1.20 5.08 -7.50
CA ILE A 171 0.93 4.27 -6.32
C ILE A 171 2.24 3.86 -5.64
N GLN A 172 2.28 3.96 -4.33
CA GLN A 172 3.30 3.32 -3.50
C GLN A 172 2.62 2.31 -2.59
N ALA A 173 3.13 1.10 -2.56
CA ALA A 173 2.65 0.11 -1.62
C ALA A 173 3.78 -0.83 -1.18
N GLY A 174 3.60 -1.39 0.02
CA GLY A 174 4.55 -2.35 0.57
C GLY A 174 4.05 -2.94 1.88
N GLU A 175 4.67 -4.05 2.27
CA GLU A 175 4.51 -4.64 3.59
C GLU A 175 5.43 -3.97 4.59
N MET A 176 4.89 -3.69 5.77
CA MET A 176 5.60 -3.20 6.93
C MET A 176 5.50 -4.23 8.03
N HIS A 177 6.61 -4.53 8.69
CA HIS A 177 6.67 -5.47 9.81
C HIS A 177 7.35 -4.81 11.00
N TYR A 178 6.67 -4.74 12.12
CA TYR A 178 7.20 -4.24 13.39
C TYR A 178 7.14 -5.29 14.48
N LYS A 179 8.17 -5.32 15.33
CA LYS A 179 8.15 -6.03 16.59
C LYS A 179 7.38 -5.23 17.64
N GLU A 180 7.04 -5.87 18.76
CA GLU A 180 6.43 -5.21 19.93
C GLU A 180 7.15 -3.91 20.26
N GLY A 181 6.35 -2.85 20.46
CA GLY A 181 6.84 -1.50 20.73
C GLY A 181 7.41 -0.72 19.54
N GLY A 182 7.65 -1.39 18.41
CA GLY A 182 8.05 -0.72 17.17
C GLY A 182 6.89 -0.07 16.46
N GLY A 183 7.17 0.86 15.53
CA GLY A 183 6.13 1.54 14.76
C GLY A 183 6.66 2.74 14.01
N SER A 184 5.80 3.37 13.20
CA SER A 184 6.14 4.62 12.54
C SER A 184 6.28 5.75 13.57
N PRO A 185 7.07 6.79 13.30
CA PRO A 185 7.06 7.99 14.12
C PRO A 185 5.69 8.67 14.06
N TYR A 186 5.43 9.59 14.98
CA TYR A 186 4.27 10.46 14.87
C TYR A 186 4.56 11.50 13.78
N HIS A 187 3.79 11.48 12.70
CA HIS A 187 4.07 12.27 11.50
C HIS A 187 2.78 12.63 10.76
N LEU A 188 2.92 13.50 9.77
CA LEU A 188 1.86 13.81 8.82
C LEU A 188 2.42 13.95 7.41
N HIS A 189 1.54 13.84 6.43
CA HIS A 189 1.86 14.08 5.03
C HIS A 189 1.13 15.33 4.54
N LYS A 190 1.89 16.28 3.99
CA LYS A 190 1.35 17.51 3.36
C LYS A 190 1.46 17.41 1.85
N GLY A 191 0.55 18.07 1.14
CA GLY A 191 0.66 18.22 -0.30
C GLY A 191 1.90 19.01 -0.72
N THR A 192 2.18 18.94 -2.00
CA THR A 192 3.21 19.72 -2.70
C THR A 192 2.56 20.55 -3.80
N ASP A 193 3.33 21.40 -4.48
CA ASP A 193 2.83 22.15 -5.64
C ASP A 193 2.36 21.21 -6.77
N ALA A 194 2.99 20.04 -6.90
CA ALA A 194 2.60 19.01 -7.88
C ALA A 194 1.33 18.23 -7.48
N ASN A 195 1.05 18.13 -6.20
CA ASN A 195 -0.10 17.45 -5.61
C ASN A 195 -0.59 18.21 -4.37
N PRO A 196 -1.28 19.35 -4.54
CA PRO A 196 -1.72 20.18 -3.42
C PRO A 196 -2.65 19.46 -2.44
N ASP A 197 -3.44 18.53 -2.96
CA ASP A 197 -4.36 17.72 -2.15
C ASP A 197 -3.63 16.65 -1.29
N GLY A 198 -2.35 16.43 -1.53
CA GLY A 198 -1.56 15.39 -0.86
C GLY A 198 -1.91 13.97 -1.33
N ALA A 199 -1.20 12.98 -0.78
CA ALA A 199 -1.45 11.59 -1.10
C ALA A 199 -2.62 11.02 -0.29
N ALA A 200 -3.45 10.18 -0.91
CA ALA A 200 -4.29 9.26 -0.18
C ALA A 200 -3.39 8.25 0.56
N HIS A 201 -3.61 8.05 1.85
CA HIS A 201 -2.75 7.22 2.68
C HIS A 201 -3.59 6.24 3.50
N CYS A 202 -3.33 4.94 3.31
CA CYS A 202 -4.00 3.87 4.04
C CYS A 202 -2.99 2.92 4.68
N TYR A 203 -3.38 2.38 5.83
CA TYR A 203 -2.77 1.18 6.42
C TYR A 203 -3.81 0.08 6.48
N MET A 204 -3.45 -1.13 6.06
CA MET A 204 -4.29 -2.31 6.21
C MET A 204 -3.55 -3.38 6.98
N THR A 205 -4.01 -3.66 8.20
CA THR A 205 -3.44 -4.71 9.04
C THR A 205 -3.83 -6.08 8.51
N PHE A 206 -2.86 -6.99 8.35
CA PHE A 206 -3.14 -8.35 7.90
C PHE A 206 -2.64 -9.41 8.88
N LYS A 207 -1.74 -9.05 9.83
CA LYS A 207 -1.28 -9.98 10.86
C LYS A 207 -0.88 -9.22 12.13
N GLY A 208 -1.06 -9.86 13.29
CA GLY A 208 -0.69 -9.29 14.57
C GLY A 208 -1.67 -8.24 15.08
N ARG A 209 -1.21 -7.38 15.97
CA ARG A 209 -2.01 -6.33 16.61
C ARG A 209 -1.21 -5.05 16.73
N GLY A 210 -1.91 -3.93 16.72
CA GLY A 210 -1.29 -2.63 16.89
C GLY A 210 -2.26 -1.57 17.36
N LYS A 211 -1.74 -0.36 17.42
CA LYS A 211 -2.51 0.85 17.69
C LYS A 211 -2.27 1.88 16.61
N VAL A 212 -3.31 2.61 16.27
CA VAL A 212 -3.24 3.84 15.53
C VAL A 212 -3.49 5.00 16.48
N ASP A 213 -2.58 5.96 16.51
CA ASP A 213 -2.70 7.19 17.29
C ASP A 213 -2.96 8.36 16.35
N VAL A 214 -3.96 9.18 16.67
CA VAL A 214 -4.34 10.42 15.96
C VAL A 214 -4.68 11.49 16.99
N GLY A 215 -3.85 12.52 17.09
CA GLY A 215 -3.93 13.47 18.19
C GLY A 215 -3.76 12.75 19.53
N GLU A 216 -4.68 12.99 20.46
CA GLU A 216 -4.71 12.35 21.78
C GLU A 216 -5.52 11.04 21.81
N THR A 217 -6.07 10.63 20.65
CA THR A 217 -6.90 9.44 20.55
C THR A 217 -6.07 8.27 20.03
N SER A 218 -6.22 7.12 20.69
CA SER A 218 -5.60 5.87 20.31
C SER A 218 -6.67 4.80 20.08
N GLN A 219 -6.54 4.02 19.02
CA GLN A 219 -7.43 2.89 18.75
C GLN A 219 -6.63 1.64 18.40
N GLU A 220 -7.04 0.50 18.95
CA GLU A 220 -6.49 -0.79 18.59
C GLU A 220 -6.92 -1.20 17.18
N ILE A 221 -6.00 -1.85 16.49
CA ILE A 221 -6.19 -2.39 15.14
C ILE A 221 -5.76 -3.85 15.11
N GLU A 222 -6.50 -4.64 14.34
CA GLU A 222 -6.34 -6.08 14.19
C GLU A 222 -6.42 -6.50 12.72
N PRO A 223 -6.13 -7.77 12.36
CA PRO A 223 -6.19 -8.23 10.99
C PRO A 223 -7.53 -7.97 10.32
N GLY A 224 -7.49 -7.34 9.15
CA GLY A 224 -8.64 -6.88 8.40
C GLY A 224 -9.01 -5.41 8.65
N THR A 225 -8.37 -4.72 9.61
CA THR A 225 -8.59 -3.28 9.80
C THR A 225 -7.84 -2.48 8.74
N LEU A 226 -8.59 -1.64 8.00
CA LEU A 226 -8.04 -0.60 7.14
C LEU A 226 -8.25 0.76 7.80
N VAL A 227 -7.20 1.57 7.85
CA VAL A 227 -7.23 2.95 8.33
C VAL A 227 -6.87 3.88 7.18
N TYR A 228 -7.74 4.82 6.85
CA TYR A 228 -7.49 5.88 5.87
C TYR A 228 -7.23 7.20 6.56
N PHE A 229 -6.15 7.85 6.19
CA PHE A 229 -5.74 9.18 6.67
C PHE A 229 -5.88 10.20 5.56
N PRO A 230 -6.78 11.19 5.72
CA PRO A 230 -6.73 12.37 4.88
C PRO A 230 -5.38 13.09 4.99
N PRO A 231 -4.94 13.80 3.93
CA PRO A 231 -3.73 14.60 3.97
C PRO A 231 -3.70 15.58 5.14
N GLY A 232 -2.53 15.74 5.76
CA GLY A 232 -2.32 16.68 6.85
C GLY A 232 -2.76 16.18 8.24
N ILE A 233 -3.31 14.97 8.35
CA ILE A 233 -3.70 14.39 9.65
C ILE A 233 -2.47 13.77 10.32
N PRO A 234 -2.05 14.28 11.51
CA PRO A 234 -0.98 13.68 12.29
C PRO A 234 -1.36 12.28 12.77
N HIS A 235 -0.50 11.31 12.53
CA HIS A 235 -0.77 9.93 12.90
C HIS A 235 0.50 9.12 13.18
N ARG A 236 0.31 8.01 13.88
CA ARG A 236 1.33 6.99 14.11
C ARG A 236 0.68 5.61 14.11
N LEU A 237 1.41 4.62 13.65
CA LEU A 237 1.08 3.21 13.81
C LEU A 237 2.15 2.54 14.66
N SER A 238 1.75 1.70 15.62
CA SER A 238 2.68 0.96 16.48
C SER A 238 2.20 -0.46 16.76
N ALA A 239 3.14 -1.39 16.86
CA ALA A 239 2.89 -2.75 17.33
C ALA A 239 2.58 -2.74 18.83
N HIS A 240 1.50 -3.41 19.24
CA HIS A 240 1.05 -3.47 20.61
C HIS A 240 0.43 -4.84 20.92
N GLY A 241 0.96 -5.52 21.93
CA GLY A 241 0.54 -6.88 22.28
C GLY A 241 1.12 -7.94 21.35
N GLY A 242 2.29 -7.71 20.75
CA GLY A 242 2.99 -8.60 19.85
C GLY A 242 3.55 -7.90 18.61
N THR A 243 3.68 -8.63 17.51
CA THR A 243 4.12 -8.07 16.22
C THR A 243 2.95 -7.42 15.50
N LEU A 244 3.25 -6.54 14.54
CA LEU A 244 2.29 -5.92 13.64
C LEU A 244 2.80 -6.02 12.20
N ASP A 245 2.00 -6.66 11.33
CA ASP A 245 2.22 -6.66 9.89
C ASP A 245 1.06 -5.94 9.19
N TYR A 246 1.39 -4.96 8.36
CA TYR A 246 0.40 -4.20 7.62
C TYR A 246 0.89 -3.78 6.23
N PHE A 247 -0.04 -3.52 5.33
CA PHE A 247 0.23 -2.84 4.08
C PHE A 247 0.17 -1.33 4.30
N GLU A 248 1.19 -0.63 3.85
CA GLU A 248 1.15 0.81 3.63
C GLU A 248 0.80 1.05 2.16
N ILE A 249 -0.22 1.87 1.92
CA ILE A 249 -0.72 2.19 0.59
C ILE A 249 -0.83 3.71 0.47
N GLN A 250 -0.18 4.27 -0.56
CA GLN A 250 -0.23 5.69 -0.86
C GLN A 250 -0.51 5.87 -2.36
N ALA A 251 -1.45 6.76 -2.70
CA ALA A 251 -1.73 7.09 -4.08
C ALA A 251 -1.41 8.56 -4.37
N TRP A 252 -0.83 8.80 -5.56
CA TRP A 252 -0.28 10.07 -6.01
C TRP A 252 0.79 10.59 -5.05
N ARG A 253 1.87 9.82 -4.97
CA ARG A 253 2.96 10.08 -4.06
C ARG A 253 3.77 11.30 -4.50
N SER A 254 3.25 12.47 -4.22
CA SER A 254 3.96 13.74 -4.20
C SER A 254 3.51 14.48 -2.96
N PHE A 255 4.25 14.30 -1.85
CA PHE A 255 3.94 14.87 -0.55
C PHE A 255 5.23 15.10 0.25
N LYS A 256 5.12 15.98 1.24
CA LYS A 256 6.16 16.19 2.25
C LYS A 256 5.78 15.49 3.54
N THR A 257 6.69 14.70 4.11
CA THR A 257 6.50 14.11 5.43
C THR A 257 7.09 15.04 6.49
N THR A 258 6.27 15.41 7.47
CA THR A 258 6.71 16.20 8.64
C THR A 258 6.65 15.30 9.87
N ILE A 259 7.76 15.14 10.58
CA ILE A 259 7.83 14.38 11.82
C ILE A 259 7.61 15.31 12.98
N LEU A 260 6.72 14.92 13.90
CA LEU A 260 6.20 15.79 14.95
C LEU A 260 6.80 15.52 16.34
N SER A 261 7.59 14.43 16.52
CA SER A 261 8.24 14.16 17.81
C SER A 261 9.76 14.28 17.72
N LYS A 262 10.37 14.94 18.72
CA LYS A 262 11.84 15.08 18.79
C LYS A 262 12.55 13.75 18.99
N GLU A 263 11.94 12.81 19.70
CA GLU A 263 12.50 11.48 19.95
C GLU A 263 12.53 10.64 18.68
N ALA A 264 11.47 10.71 17.88
CA ALA A 264 11.44 10.10 16.57
C ALA A 264 12.42 10.74 15.60
N ALA A 265 12.62 12.08 15.70
CA ALA A 265 13.52 12.83 14.84
C ALA A 265 14.98 12.42 15.00
N SER A 266 15.46 12.13 16.21
CA SER A 266 16.88 11.80 16.48
C SER A 266 17.30 10.41 15.97
N GLY A 267 16.35 9.48 15.76
CA GLY A 267 16.60 8.09 15.33
C GLY A 267 16.27 7.80 13.87
N LEU A 268 15.55 8.69 13.19
CA LEU A 268 15.03 8.45 11.86
C LEU A 268 16.04 8.81 10.76
N LYS A 269 16.89 7.88 10.49
CA LYS A 269 17.45 7.76 9.15
C LYS A 269 16.46 6.93 8.32
N TRP A 270 15.52 7.58 7.65
CA TRP A 270 14.83 6.94 6.55
C TRP A 270 15.88 6.55 5.53
N PHE A 271 16.21 5.27 5.46
CA PHE A 271 17.05 4.75 4.40
C PHE A 271 16.23 4.60 3.13
N TYR A 272 15.71 5.72 2.63
CA TYR A 272 15.55 5.84 1.21
C TYR A 272 16.97 5.86 0.63
N ASP A 273 17.17 5.09 -0.41
CA ASP A 273 18.42 5.18 -1.18
C ASP A 273 18.60 6.66 -1.57
N ARG A 274 19.50 7.37 -0.86
CA ARG A 274 19.78 8.78 -1.08
C ARG A 274 20.31 9.09 -2.49
N THR A 275 20.48 8.08 -3.32
CA THR A 275 20.84 8.22 -4.73
C THR A 275 19.63 8.51 -5.64
N SER A 276 18.40 8.48 -5.11
CA SER A 276 17.21 8.89 -5.87
C SER A 276 17.02 10.41 -5.77
N PRO A 277 17.08 11.16 -6.88
CA PRO A 277 16.82 12.59 -6.88
C PRO A 277 15.38 12.97 -6.51
N SER A 278 14.47 12.01 -6.45
CA SER A 278 13.04 12.19 -6.13
C SER A 278 12.68 11.87 -4.69
N ALA A 279 13.64 11.59 -3.80
CA ALA A 279 13.35 11.43 -2.38
C ALA A 279 12.70 12.72 -1.85
N ALA A 280 11.41 12.64 -1.49
CA ALA A 280 10.70 13.78 -0.93
C ALA A 280 11.46 14.29 0.31
N PRO A 281 11.73 15.59 0.43
CA PRO A 281 12.47 16.13 1.57
C PRO A 281 11.68 15.85 2.85
N VAL A 282 12.36 15.32 3.85
CA VAL A 282 11.83 15.21 5.21
C VAL A 282 12.01 16.58 5.87
N GLU A 283 10.93 17.31 6.06
CA GLU A 283 10.96 18.56 6.81
C GLU A 283 10.88 18.24 8.30
N TRP A 284 11.86 18.68 9.05
CA TRP A 284 11.89 18.60 10.50
C TRP A 284 11.30 19.89 11.07
N ASN A 285 10.13 19.83 11.68
CA ASN A 285 9.67 20.93 12.51
C ASN A 285 10.43 20.88 13.84
N GLN A 286 11.39 21.77 13.99
CA GLN A 286 11.94 22.13 15.31
C GLN A 286 10.97 23.12 15.95
N SER A 287 9.97 22.62 16.67
CA SER A 287 9.16 23.46 17.57
C SER A 287 9.62 23.30 18.99
#